data_9889f3d3e18e4903ab3358bd3dfb2a01
#
_entry.id   9889f3d3e18e4903ab3358bd3dfb2a01
#
_cell.length_a   1.000
_cell.length_b   1.000
_cell.length_c   1.000
_cell.angle_alpha   90.00
_cell.angle_beta   90.00
_cell.angle_gamma   90.00
#
_symmetry.space_group_name_H-M   'P 1'
#
loop_
_entity.id
_entity.type
_entity.pdbx_description
1 polymer ?
#
loop_
_entity_poly.entity_id
_entity_poly.type
_entity_poly.pdbx_seq_one_letter_code
_entity_poly.pdbx_strand_id
1 'polypeptide(L)'
;SKYRIRLLNLYERTSTIFMEKLICFQIENTREIERLASNMKIRVIKANAAIYNETLDNIVNGKISSVNSTSSASISPLVAADKLPSDSILIFCDLSEKHLNRMLFELKNRKVQIDLKAILTPTNRKWTLRQLHDELKRERASFT
;
A
#
# COMPACT_ATOMS: atom_id res chain seq x y z
N SER A 1 16.96 19.59 0.46
CA SER A 1 18.04 20.33 1.06
C SER A 1 18.34 19.82 2.46
N LYS A 2 19.46 20.22 2.97
CA LYS A 2 19.92 19.76 4.28
C LYS A 2 18.98 20.16 5.42
N TYR A 3 18.40 21.32 5.32
CA TYR A 3 17.50 21.80 6.37
C TYR A 3 16.21 21.01 6.39
N ARG A 4 15.73 20.66 5.22
CA ARG A 4 14.51 19.89 5.13
C ARG A 4 14.70 18.51 5.74
N ILE A 5 15.83 17.88 5.48
CA ILE A 5 16.14 16.57 6.03
C ILE A 5 16.21 16.63 7.55
N ARG A 6 16.81 17.68 8.06
CA ARG A 6 16.96 17.85 9.49
C ARG A 6 15.59 18.01 10.18
N LEU A 7 14.70 18.75 9.55
CA LEU A 7 13.35 18.91 10.09
C LEU A 7 12.59 17.61 10.08
N LEU A 8 12.74 16.84 9.02
CA LEU A 8 12.08 15.55 8.94
C LEU A 8 12.56 14.60 10.04
N ASN A 9 13.85 14.64 10.34
CA ASN A 9 14.38 13.80 11.40
C ASN A 9 13.80 14.16 12.76
N LEU A 10 13.57 15.44 12.99
CA LEU A 10 12.97 15.88 14.24
C LEU A 10 11.54 15.36 14.36
N TYR A 11 10.79 15.42 13.29
CA TYR A 11 9.43 14.90 13.29
C TYR A 11 9.42 13.41 13.55
N GLU A 12 10.32 12.70 12.95
CA GLU A 12 10.37 11.25 13.11
C GLU A 12 10.61 10.85 14.57
N ARG A 13 11.37 11.65 15.29
CA ARG A 13 11.66 11.36 16.69
C ARG A 13 10.45 11.57 17.58
N THR A 14 9.62 12.52 17.22
CA THR A 14 8.51 12.90 18.09
C THR A 14 7.19 12.28 17.71
N SER A 15 7.11 11.64 16.55
CA SER A 15 5.84 11.15 16.05
C SER A 15 5.98 9.82 15.34
N THR A 16 5.05 8.93 15.61
CA THR A 16 4.98 7.64 14.92
C THR A 16 4.16 7.71 13.66
N ILE A 17 3.59 8.87 13.35
CA ILE A 17 2.76 9.02 12.16
C ILE A 17 3.55 8.88 10.86
N PHE A 18 4.85 9.04 10.94
CA PHE A 18 5.70 8.91 9.78
C PHE A 18 6.33 7.53 9.65
N MET A 19 5.72 6.54 10.27
CA MET A 19 6.19 5.19 10.13
C MET A 19 6.02 4.72 8.69
N GLU A 20 7.04 4.05 8.21
CA GLU A 20 7.01 3.50 6.86
C GLU A 20 6.09 2.29 6.82
N LYS A 21 5.27 2.21 5.79
CA LYS A 21 4.32 1.12 5.65
C LYS A 21 4.22 0.65 4.21
N LEU A 22 3.78 -0.57 4.04
CA LEU A 22 3.46 -1.13 2.74
C LEU A 22 2.04 -1.64 2.79
N ILE A 23 1.29 -1.38 1.73
CA ILE A 23 -0.05 -1.98 1.58
C ILE A 23 0.04 -3.02 0.49
N CYS A 24 -0.29 -4.26 0.84
CA CYS A 24 -0.27 -5.38 -0.10
C CYS A 24 -1.71 -5.80 -0.42
N PHE A 25 -2.05 -5.79 -1.70
CA PHE A 25 -3.39 -6.18 -2.14
C PHE A 25 -3.27 -7.28 -3.20
N GLN A 26 -3.87 -8.42 -2.93
CA GLN A 26 -3.88 -9.57 -3.84
C GLN A 26 -2.49 -10.05 -4.27
N ILE A 27 -1.54 -9.95 -3.37
CA ILE A 27 -0.20 -10.47 -3.62
C ILE A 27 -0.13 -11.86 -3.01
N GLU A 28 0.12 -12.85 -3.85
CA GLU A 28 0.12 -14.23 -3.39
C GLU A 28 1.24 -14.54 -2.40
N ASN A 29 2.44 -14.15 -2.73
CA ASN A 29 3.58 -14.47 -1.88
C ASN A 29 4.08 -13.23 -1.15
N THR A 30 3.47 -12.94 -0.02
CA THR A 30 3.88 -11.79 0.78
C THR A 30 5.07 -12.10 1.68
N ARG A 31 5.46 -13.35 1.77
CA ARG A 31 6.54 -13.73 2.69
C ARG A 31 7.85 -13.01 2.42
N GLU A 32 8.25 -12.91 1.16
CA GLU A 32 9.47 -12.19 0.81
C GLU A 32 9.35 -10.71 1.10
N ILE A 33 8.18 -10.15 0.83
CA ILE A 33 7.93 -8.74 1.11
C ILE A 33 8.00 -8.49 2.61
N GLU A 34 7.41 -9.38 3.40
CA GLU A 34 7.42 -9.24 4.85
C GLU A 34 8.83 -9.35 5.43
N ARG A 35 9.63 -10.22 4.85
CA ARG A 35 11.03 -10.35 5.27
C ARG A 35 11.81 -9.07 5.02
N LEU A 36 11.69 -8.55 3.81
CA LEU A 36 12.36 -7.31 3.44
C LEU A 36 11.91 -6.16 4.33
N ALA A 37 10.61 -6.07 4.52
CA ALA A 37 10.04 -5.01 5.33
C ALA A 37 10.51 -5.10 6.78
N SER A 38 10.59 -6.30 7.30
CA SER A 38 11.06 -6.51 8.66
C SER A 38 12.49 -6.03 8.85
N ASN A 39 13.35 -6.30 7.88
CA ASN A 39 14.73 -5.85 7.94
C ASN A 39 14.86 -4.33 7.93
N MET A 40 13.92 -3.67 7.31
CA MET A 40 13.93 -2.21 7.22
C MET A 40 12.98 -1.56 8.22
N LYS A 41 12.36 -2.36 9.08
CA LYS A 41 11.39 -1.89 10.08
C LYS A 41 10.20 -1.19 9.42
N ILE A 42 9.76 -1.73 8.31
CA ILE A 42 8.61 -1.24 7.59
C ILE A 42 7.41 -2.13 7.94
N ARG A 43 6.29 -1.51 8.25
CA ARG A 43 5.09 -2.24 8.60
C ARG A 43 4.33 -2.69 7.36
N VAL A 44 3.86 -3.92 7.35
CA VAL A 44 3.11 -4.46 6.22
C VAL A 44 1.62 -4.54 6.57
N ILE A 45 0.79 -3.99 5.71
CA ILE A 45 -0.65 -4.04 5.84
C ILE A 45 -1.18 -4.90 4.70
N LYS A 46 -1.86 -5.98 5.06
CA LYS A 46 -2.45 -6.86 4.05
C LYS A 46 -3.89 -6.46 3.82
N ALA A 47 -4.15 -5.91 2.65
CA ALA A 47 -5.49 -5.45 2.29
C ALA A 47 -6.25 -6.59 1.62
N ASN A 48 -7.51 -6.72 2.00
CA ASN A 48 -8.37 -7.74 1.39
C ASN A 48 -9.52 -7.06 0.63
N ALA A 49 -10.39 -7.88 0.07
CA ALA A 49 -11.50 -7.37 -0.72
C ALA A 49 -12.42 -6.45 0.06
N ALA A 50 -12.53 -6.66 1.37
CA ALA A 50 -13.44 -5.87 2.19
C ALA A 50 -13.06 -4.39 2.23
N ILE A 51 -11.79 -4.06 2.03
CA ILE A 51 -11.37 -2.66 2.10
C ILE A 51 -11.05 -2.06 0.74
N TYR A 52 -11.50 -2.72 -0.31
CA TYR A 52 -11.26 -2.23 -1.66
C TYR A 52 -11.88 -0.85 -1.91
N ASN A 53 -12.98 -0.56 -1.23
CA ASN A 53 -13.64 0.74 -1.36
C ASN A 53 -13.27 1.71 -0.24
N GLU A 54 -12.29 1.37 0.56
CA GLU A 54 -11.82 2.24 1.62
C GLU A 54 -10.75 3.19 1.10
N THR A 55 -10.65 4.39 1.65
CA THR A 55 -9.62 5.32 1.23
C THR A 55 -8.25 4.84 1.69
N LEU A 56 -7.24 5.19 0.93
CA LEU A 56 -5.88 4.81 1.29
C LEU A 56 -5.47 5.42 2.61
N ASP A 57 -5.93 6.64 2.88
CA ASP A 57 -5.65 7.31 4.13
C ASP A 57 -6.16 6.50 5.33
N ASN A 58 -7.38 6.01 5.22
CA ASN A 58 -7.95 5.19 6.29
C ASN A 58 -7.22 3.87 6.45
N ILE A 59 -6.85 3.26 5.34
CA ILE A 59 -6.12 2.00 5.36
C ILE A 59 -4.78 2.17 6.08
N VAL A 60 -4.05 3.21 5.71
CA VAL A 60 -2.72 3.48 6.28
C VAL A 60 -2.82 3.77 7.78
N ASN A 61 -3.87 4.49 8.17
CA ASN A 61 -4.03 4.89 9.56
C ASN A 61 -4.76 3.85 10.42
N GLY A 62 -5.15 2.75 9.81
CA GLY A 62 -5.84 1.70 10.55
C GLY A 62 -7.28 2.05 10.90
N LYS A 63 -7.86 3.02 10.24
CA LYS A 63 -9.24 3.45 10.52
C LYS A 63 -10.21 2.76 9.56
N ILE A 64 -10.28 1.47 9.66
CA ILE A 64 -11.12 0.67 8.77
C ILE A 64 -12.33 0.19 9.56
N SER A 65 -13.35 1.02 9.59
CA SER A 65 -14.57 0.71 10.33
C SER A 65 -15.37 -0.42 9.69
N SER A 66 -15.32 -0.53 8.40
CA SER A 66 -16.07 -1.56 7.69
C SER A 66 -15.60 -2.97 8.00
N VAL A 67 -14.34 -3.11 8.37
CA VAL A 67 -13.79 -4.43 8.67
C VAL A 67 -14.31 -4.95 9.99
N ASN A 68 -14.57 -4.08 10.92
CA ASN A 68 -15.04 -4.47 12.24
C ASN A 68 -16.50 -4.86 12.26
N SER A 69 -17.22 -4.50 11.25
CA SER A 69 -18.64 -4.78 11.20
C SER A 69 -18.86 -6.19 10.70
N THR A 70 -19.63 -6.96 11.46
CA THR A 70 -19.96 -8.30 11.03
C THR A 70 -20.85 -8.28 9.80
N SER A 71 -21.53 -7.19 9.59
CA SER A 71 -22.37 -7.05 8.42
C SER A 71 -21.54 -7.01 7.14
N SER A 72 -20.29 -6.64 7.25
CA SER A 72 -19.43 -6.62 6.09
C SER A 72 -19.27 -8.02 5.52
N ALA A 73 -19.36 -9.01 6.35
CA ALA A 73 -19.24 -10.40 5.92
C ALA A 73 -20.39 -10.78 5.00
N SER A 74 -21.56 -10.23 5.22
CA SER A 74 -22.71 -10.56 4.39
C SER A 74 -22.74 -9.76 3.11
N ILE A 75 -22.20 -8.58 3.12
CA ILE A 75 -22.23 -7.71 1.95
C ILE A 75 -21.06 -7.93 1.02
N SER A 76 -19.88 -8.01 1.61
CA SER A 76 -18.65 -8.07 0.85
C SER A 76 -18.55 -9.22 -0.15
N PRO A 77 -18.90 -10.43 0.24
CA PRO A 77 -18.73 -11.55 -0.69
C PRO A 77 -19.49 -11.39 -1.99
N LEU A 78 -20.65 -10.82 -1.92
CA LEU A 78 -21.48 -10.69 -3.10
C LEU A 78 -20.93 -9.65 -4.08
N VAL A 79 -20.46 -8.56 -3.55
CA VAL A 79 -19.97 -7.48 -4.40
C VAL A 79 -18.53 -7.74 -4.86
N ALA A 80 -17.73 -8.25 -3.97
CA ALA A 80 -16.31 -8.41 -4.23
C ALA A 80 -15.98 -9.56 -5.17
N ALA A 81 -16.66 -10.67 -5.04
CA ALA A 81 -16.29 -11.87 -5.78
C ALA A 81 -16.31 -11.69 -7.28
N ASP A 82 -17.29 -10.96 -7.77
CA ASP A 82 -17.47 -10.82 -9.21
C ASP A 82 -16.75 -9.62 -9.81
N LYS A 83 -16.39 -8.65 -9.00
CA LYS A 83 -15.89 -7.39 -9.54
C LYS A 83 -14.47 -7.05 -9.20
N LEU A 84 -13.84 -7.85 -8.39
CA LEU A 84 -12.46 -7.60 -8.07
C LEU A 84 -11.56 -8.02 -9.21
N PRO A 85 -10.69 -7.13 -9.66
CA PRO A 85 -9.70 -7.52 -10.66
C PRO A 85 -8.69 -8.47 -10.03
N SER A 86 -7.95 -9.14 -10.89
CA SER A 86 -6.96 -10.11 -10.42
C SER A 86 -5.59 -9.49 -10.19
N ASP A 87 -5.43 -8.20 -10.48
CA ASP A 87 -4.13 -7.57 -10.33
C ASP A 87 -3.67 -7.47 -8.89
N SER A 88 -2.39 -7.69 -8.67
CA SER A 88 -1.79 -7.47 -7.37
C SER A 88 -1.23 -6.04 -7.31
N ILE A 89 -1.37 -5.42 -6.16
CA ILE A 89 -0.93 -4.03 -5.97
C ILE A 89 -0.06 -3.92 -4.73
N LEU A 90 1.04 -3.23 -4.86
CA LEU A 90 1.90 -2.90 -3.72
C LEU A 90 2.01 -1.38 -3.63
N ILE A 91 1.68 -0.83 -2.47
CA ILE A 91 1.72 0.62 -2.26
C ILE A 91 2.76 0.94 -1.20
N PHE A 92 3.68 1.83 -1.56
CA PHE A 92 4.74 2.28 -0.66
C PHE A 92 4.27 3.53 0.05
N CYS A 93 4.20 3.47 1.38
CA CYS A 93 3.63 4.55 2.18
C CYS A 93 4.69 5.18 3.06
N ASP A 94 5.06 6.41 2.73
CA ASP A 94 6.00 7.21 3.53
C ASP A 94 7.39 6.59 3.67
N LEU A 95 7.82 5.82 2.70
CA LEU A 95 9.16 5.26 2.71
C LEU A 95 10.20 6.33 2.41
N SER A 96 11.36 6.21 3.06
CA SER A 96 12.48 7.04 2.70
C SER A 96 12.92 6.65 1.28
N GLU A 97 13.60 7.56 0.63
CA GLU A 97 14.09 7.28 -0.72
C GLU A 97 15.01 6.07 -0.72
N LYS A 98 15.84 5.97 0.30
CA LYS A 98 16.76 4.84 0.44
C LYS A 98 16.00 3.52 0.55
N HIS A 99 14.99 3.47 1.39
CA HIS A 99 14.22 2.26 1.57
C HIS A 99 13.39 1.92 0.34
N LEU A 100 12.83 2.94 -0.30
CA LEU A 100 12.08 2.72 -1.52
C LEU A 100 12.95 2.08 -2.60
N ASN A 101 14.11 2.65 -2.82
CA ASN A 101 15.03 2.13 -3.83
C ASN A 101 15.47 0.71 -3.50
N ARG A 102 15.73 0.45 -2.23
CA ARG A 102 16.14 -0.88 -1.81
C ARG A 102 15.03 -1.89 -1.99
N MET A 103 13.79 -1.51 -1.65
CA MET A 103 12.65 -2.40 -1.84
C MET A 103 12.48 -2.74 -3.31
N LEU A 104 12.53 -1.75 -4.17
CA LEU A 104 12.35 -1.98 -5.60
C LEU A 104 13.45 -2.89 -6.14
N PHE A 105 14.66 -2.67 -5.71
CA PHE A 105 15.79 -3.49 -6.13
C PHE A 105 15.64 -4.94 -5.68
N GLU A 106 15.32 -5.12 -4.40
CA GLU A 106 15.22 -6.47 -3.84
C GLU A 106 14.02 -7.24 -4.41
N LEU A 107 12.91 -6.56 -4.62
CA LEU A 107 11.75 -7.21 -5.19
C LEU A 107 12.04 -7.73 -6.58
N LYS A 108 12.75 -6.93 -7.37
CA LYS A 108 13.13 -7.34 -8.70
C LYS A 108 14.13 -8.50 -8.66
N ASN A 109 15.08 -8.39 -7.75
CA ASN A 109 16.14 -9.39 -7.60
C ASN A 109 15.58 -10.75 -7.17
N ARG A 110 14.58 -10.72 -6.31
CA ARG A 110 13.94 -11.94 -5.82
C ARG A 110 12.80 -12.40 -6.70
N LYS A 111 12.57 -11.69 -7.78
CA LYS A 111 11.53 -12.03 -8.77
C LYS A 111 10.14 -12.15 -8.14
N VAL A 112 9.84 -11.23 -7.23
CA VAL A 112 8.51 -11.17 -6.64
C VAL A 112 7.55 -10.60 -7.67
N GLN A 113 6.48 -11.34 -7.93
CA GLN A 113 5.50 -10.94 -8.93
C GLN A 113 4.51 -9.95 -8.37
N ILE A 114 4.54 -8.72 -8.86
CA ILE A 114 3.61 -7.68 -8.48
C ILE A 114 3.18 -6.96 -9.74
N ASP A 115 1.89 -6.96 -10.01
CA ASP A 115 1.38 -6.38 -11.24
C ASP A 115 1.47 -4.86 -11.26
N LEU A 116 1.10 -4.24 -10.15
CA LEU A 116 1.05 -2.78 -10.08
C LEU A 116 1.72 -2.28 -8.81
N LYS A 117 2.49 -1.22 -8.94
CA LYS A 117 3.15 -0.59 -7.79
C LYS A 117 2.83 0.89 -7.78
N ALA A 118 2.67 1.44 -6.60
CA ALA A 118 2.35 2.85 -6.45
C ALA A 118 2.99 3.42 -5.19
N ILE A 119 3.12 4.73 -5.17
CA ILE A 119 3.63 5.45 -4.01
C ILE A 119 2.47 6.28 -3.47
N LEU A 120 2.27 6.22 -2.17
CA LEU A 120 1.25 7.01 -1.52
C LEU A 120 1.63 8.49 -1.60
N THR A 121 0.73 9.33 -2.09
CA THR A 121 0.97 10.76 -2.23
C THR A 121 -0.14 11.52 -1.51
N PRO A 122 0.05 12.83 -1.24
CA PRO A 122 -1.02 13.62 -0.66
C PRO A 122 -2.30 13.59 -1.49
N THR A 123 -2.17 13.47 -2.79
CA THR A 123 -3.32 13.44 -3.68
C THR A 123 -4.05 12.11 -3.61
N ASN A 124 -3.33 11.00 -3.80
CA ASN A 124 -4.00 9.71 -3.87
C ASN A 124 -4.39 9.13 -2.51
N ARG A 125 -3.91 9.73 -1.42
CA ARG A 125 -4.33 9.29 -0.09
C ARG A 125 -5.84 9.42 0.10
N LYS A 126 -6.46 10.33 -0.62
CA LYS A 126 -7.90 10.55 -0.54
C LYS A 126 -8.70 9.62 -1.45
N TRP A 127 -8.01 8.90 -2.30
CA TRP A 127 -8.66 7.94 -3.20
C TRP A 127 -8.93 6.63 -2.47
N THR A 128 -9.94 5.93 -2.95
CA THR A 128 -10.13 4.55 -2.51
C THR A 128 -9.12 3.67 -3.20
N LEU A 129 -8.93 2.47 -2.66
CA LEU A 129 -8.05 1.51 -3.30
C LEU A 129 -8.53 1.22 -4.73
N ARG A 130 -9.85 1.17 -4.92
CA ARG A 130 -10.45 0.97 -6.25
C ARG A 130 -10.04 2.09 -7.21
N GLN A 131 -10.12 3.32 -6.76
CA GLN A 131 -9.75 4.46 -7.61
C GLN A 131 -8.27 4.42 -7.99
N LEU A 132 -7.43 4.07 -7.04
CA LEU A 132 -6.02 3.93 -7.33
C LEU A 132 -5.78 2.83 -8.36
N HIS A 133 -6.45 1.71 -8.18
CA HIS A 133 -6.32 0.59 -9.10
C HIS A 133 -6.70 0.99 -10.52
N ASP A 134 -7.83 1.70 -10.65
CA ASP A 134 -8.28 2.16 -11.96
C ASP A 134 -7.27 3.10 -12.60
N GLU A 135 -6.69 3.98 -11.80
CA GLU A 135 -5.71 4.93 -12.29
C GLU A 135 -4.44 4.22 -12.75
N LEU A 136 -3.98 3.26 -11.99
CA LEU A 136 -2.78 2.50 -12.35
C LEU A 136 -2.97 1.69 -13.63
N LYS A 137 -4.14 1.12 -13.80
CA LYS A 137 -4.45 0.39 -15.02
C LYS A 137 -4.48 1.32 -16.21
N ARG A 138 -5.01 2.51 -16.02
CA ARG A 138 -5.06 3.51 -17.08
C ARG A 138 -3.67 3.96 -17.48
N GLU A 139 -2.80 4.19 -16.51
CA GLU A 139 -1.42 4.56 -16.79
C GLU A 139 -0.69 3.47 -17.54
N ARG A 140 -0.87 2.23 -17.11
CA ARG A 140 -0.23 1.10 -17.75
C ARG A 140 -0.69 0.96 -19.19
N ALA A 141 -1.97 1.16 -19.45
CA ALA A 141 -2.51 1.08 -20.78
C ALA A 141 -1.93 2.15 -21.70
N SER A 142 -1.67 3.33 -21.16
CA SER A 142 -1.15 4.42 -21.96
C SER A 142 0.34 4.22 -22.34
N PHE A 143 1.04 3.36 -21.64
CA PHE A 143 2.43 3.07 -21.97
C PHE A 143 2.60 1.91 -22.93
N THR A 144 1.54 1.20 -23.17
CA THR A 144 1.60 0.09 -24.11
C THR A 144 1.01 0.51 -25.44
#